data_bfb89ba5bed2755d2f5790fecd5b1290
#
_entry.id   bfb89ba5bed2755d2f5790fecd5b1290
#
_cell.length_a   1.000
_cell.length_b   1.000
_cell.length_c   1.000
_cell.angle_alpha   90.00
_cell.angle_beta   90.00
_cell.angle_gamma   90.00
#
_symmetry.space_group_name_H-M   'P 1'
#
loop_
_entity.id
_entity.type
_entity.pdbx_description
1 polymer ?
#
loop_
_entity_poly.entity_id
_entity_poly.type
_entity_poly.pdbx_seq_one_letter_code
_entity_poly.pdbx_strand_id
1 'polypeptide(L)'
;MKKKSLLASIALLACSLAAVAQPKVIAHRGYWDTPGASQNSLASLVKADSVKCFASEFDFWMTPDGVLVVNHDATINGVEIQRTPAITVLKEKLSNGETVPTLDQYLQEATKYPEMRLVCELKTHDSRALEREAIKKMLELVKKYGLEERTDYITFSRDGFREIIKQAPKGTAVYYLSGDYVPAQIKHMKGAGIDYSLKVMKKHPEWIKECHDLGLLVNVWTVNEIEDMQWCIDNGVDFITTNAPEQCIQLIANQPAKTDKESKKADKKKKSKK
;
A
#
# COMPACT_ATOMS: atom_id res chain seq x y z
N MET A 1 65.28 4.61 32.38
CA MET A 1 63.94 5.30 32.46
C MET A 1 63.25 5.13 31.09
N LYS A 2 62.25 4.21 30.97
CA LYS A 2 61.50 3.96 29.73
C LYS A 2 60.18 4.72 29.78
N LYS A 3 60.00 5.71 28.89
CA LYS A 3 58.74 6.43 28.74
C LYS A 3 57.72 5.52 28.04
N LYS A 4 56.63 5.17 28.69
CA LYS A 4 55.46 4.50 28.08
C LYS A 4 54.59 5.57 27.42
N SER A 5 54.48 5.51 26.10
CA SER A 5 53.55 6.31 25.32
C SER A 5 52.17 5.65 25.38
N LEU A 6 51.18 6.37 25.91
CA LEU A 6 49.78 5.98 26.00
C LEU A 6 49.07 6.50 24.74
N LEU A 7 48.86 5.65 23.77
CA LEU A 7 48.01 5.96 22.59
C LEU A 7 46.55 5.81 23.02
N ALA A 8 45.86 6.91 23.18
CA ALA A 8 44.42 6.96 23.38
C ALA A 8 43.73 6.80 22.01
N SER A 9 43.14 5.64 21.74
CA SER A 9 42.29 5.40 20.55
C SER A 9 40.94 6.10 20.75
N ILE A 10 40.70 7.18 20.06
CA ILE A 10 39.39 7.82 19.97
C ILE A 10 38.58 7.01 18.95
N ALA A 11 37.67 6.19 19.44
CA ALA A 11 36.66 5.55 18.60
C ALA A 11 35.64 6.60 18.16
N LEU A 12 35.70 7.03 16.90
CA LEU A 12 34.67 7.86 16.30
C LEU A 12 33.44 6.97 16.08
N LEU A 13 32.44 7.13 16.95
CA LEU A 13 31.13 6.55 16.75
C LEU A 13 30.42 7.33 15.64
N ALA A 14 30.55 6.87 14.39
CA ALA A 14 29.78 7.39 13.28
C ALA A 14 28.31 6.98 13.46
N CYS A 15 27.51 7.83 14.12
CA CYS A 15 26.06 7.75 14.01
C CYS A 15 25.66 8.06 12.57
N SER A 16 25.44 7.03 11.77
CA SER A 16 24.78 7.17 10.47
C SER A 16 23.33 7.63 10.75
N LEU A 17 23.08 8.92 10.60
CA LEU A 17 21.72 9.46 10.51
C LEU A 17 21.12 8.89 9.20
N ALA A 18 20.26 7.89 9.34
CA ALA A 18 19.46 7.44 8.21
C ALA A 18 18.61 8.64 7.74
N ALA A 19 18.86 9.10 6.52
CA ALA A 19 17.95 10.06 5.88
C ALA A 19 16.57 9.41 5.85
N VAL A 20 15.55 10.09 6.38
CA VAL A 20 14.16 9.62 6.26
C VAL A 20 13.85 9.55 4.77
N ALA A 21 13.64 8.35 4.27
CA ALA A 21 13.30 8.15 2.88
C ALA A 21 12.01 8.92 2.54
N GLN A 22 11.95 9.46 1.32
CA GLN A 22 10.73 10.11 0.83
C GLN A 22 9.63 9.04 0.67
N PRO A 23 8.35 9.34 0.98
CA PRO A 23 7.28 8.39 0.77
C PRO A 23 7.12 8.05 -0.71
N LYS A 24 6.68 6.83 -0.98
CA LYS A 24 6.37 6.36 -2.32
C LYS A 24 4.87 6.49 -2.58
N VAL A 25 4.49 6.81 -3.81
CA VAL A 25 3.09 7.08 -4.17
C VAL A 25 2.43 5.83 -4.74
N ILE A 26 1.27 5.49 -4.18
CA ILE A 26 0.39 4.42 -4.65
C ILE A 26 -0.87 5.05 -5.25
N ALA A 27 -1.19 4.71 -6.50
CA ALA A 27 -2.41 5.14 -7.15
C ALA A 27 -3.60 4.32 -6.64
N HIS A 28 -4.51 4.93 -5.87
CA HIS A 28 -5.71 4.31 -5.30
C HIS A 28 -6.69 3.94 -6.42
N ARG A 29 -6.98 2.65 -6.59
CA ARG A 29 -7.79 2.09 -7.68
C ARG A 29 -7.25 2.42 -9.08
N GLY A 30 -5.90 2.51 -9.19
CA GLY A 30 -5.22 3.07 -10.34
C GLY A 30 -5.28 4.59 -10.42
N TYR A 31 -4.69 5.20 -11.46
CA TYR A 31 -4.86 6.64 -11.72
C TYR A 31 -6.12 6.87 -12.55
N TRP A 32 -7.26 6.85 -11.88
CA TRP A 32 -8.58 6.88 -12.50
C TRP A 32 -9.17 8.29 -12.66
N ASP A 33 -8.80 9.23 -11.78
CA ASP A 33 -9.31 10.62 -11.82
C ASP A 33 -8.59 11.42 -12.90
N THR A 34 -8.73 10.94 -14.14
CA THR A 34 -8.09 11.50 -15.34
C THR A 34 -8.89 11.06 -16.58
N PRO A 35 -8.92 11.88 -17.67
CA PRO A 35 -9.73 11.57 -18.86
C PRO A 35 -9.48 10.15 -19.43
N GLY A 36 -10.56 9.42 -19.71
CA GLY A 36 -10.52 8.08 -20.31
C GLY A 36 -10.20 6.95 -19.34
N ALA A 37 -10.07 7.19 -18.05
CA ALA A 37 -9.93 6.15 -17.04
C ALA A 37 -11.17 6.06 -16.13
N SER A 38 -11.28 4.97 -15.39
CA SER A 38 -12.28 4.71 -14.35
C SER A 38 -11.61 3.96 -13.21
N GLN A 39 -12.19 4.01 -12.01
CA GLN A 39 -11.69 3.22 -10.87
C GLN A 39 -11.58 1.75 -11.27
N ASN A 40 -10.46 1.11 -10.90
CA ASN A 40 -10.26 -0.33 -11.14
C ASN A 40 -10.30 -0.76 -12.63
N SER A 41 -10.17 0.17 -13.58
CA SER A 41 -10.12 -0.12 -15.03
C SER A 41 -8.70 -0.51 -15.47
N LEU A 42 -8.58 -1.15 -16.63
CA LEU A 42 -7.26 -1.37 -17.23
C LEU A 42 -6.61 -0.02 -17.61
N ALA A 43 -7.40 0.95 -18.06
CA ALA A 43 -6.89 2.29 -18.35
C ALA A 43 -6.30 2.97 -17.11
N SER A 44 -6.90 2.82 -15.93
CA SER A 44 -6.36 3.42 -14.68
C SER A 44 -5.02 2.81 -14.26
N LEU A 45 -4.83 1.49 -14.49
CA LEU A 45 -3.55 0.81 -14.29
C LEU A 45 -2.47 1.39 -15.23
N VAL A 46 -2.78 1.48 -16.54
CA VAL A 46 -1.88 2.04 -17.56
C VAL A 46 -1.48 3.48 -17.22
N LYS A 47 -2.44 4.29 -16.78
CA LYS A 47 -2.18 5.69 -16.41
C LYS A 47 -1.34 5.82 -15.14
N ALA A 48 -1.49 4.93 -14.16
CA ALA A 48 -0.63 4.90 -12.99
C ALA A 48 0.85 4.67 -13.37
N ASP A 49 1.13 3.76 -14.33
CA ASP A 49 2.50 3.59 -14.85
C ASP A 49 2.97 4.82 -15.63
N SER A 50 2.10 5.46 -16.41
CA SER A 50 2.48 6.61 -17.23
C SER A 50 3.03 7.79 -16.42
N VAL A 51 2.53 7.99 -15.19
CA VAL A 51 3.02 9.01 -14.24
C VAL A 51 4.06 8.47 -13.25
N LYS A 52 4.50 7.21 -13.45
CA LYS A 52 5.55 6.57 -12.66
C LYS A 52 5.19 6.43 -11.18
N CYS A 53 3.95 6.03 -10.90
CA CYS A 53 3.58 5.59 -9.56
C CYS A 53 4.47 4.42 -9.12
N PHE A 54 4.79 4.39 -7.83
CA PHE A 54 5.48 3.23 -7.24
C PHE A 54 4.62 1.96 -7.33
N ALA A 55 3.30 2.10 -7.11
CA ALA A 55 2.35 1.01 -7.23
C ALA A 55 1.00 1.49 -7.73
N SER A 56 0.23 0.55 -8.32
CA SER A 56 -1.21 0.67 -8.56
C SER A 56 -1.95 -0.21 -7.56
N GLU A 57 -2.85 0.38 -6.80
CA GLU A 57 -3.75 -0.35 -5.92
C GLU A 57 -5.04 -0.69 -6.67
N PHE A 58 -5.64 -1.84 -6.39
CA PHE A 58 -6.91 -2.30 -6.96
C PHE A 58 -7.60 -3.32 -6.05
N ASP A 59 -8.92 -3.41 -6.20
CA ASP A 59 -9.80 -4.24 -5.38
C ASP A 59 -10.34 -5.43 -6.15
N PHE A 60 -10.62 -6.55 -5.47
CA PHE A 60 -11.30 -7.66 -6.13
C PHE A 60 -12.33 -8.36 -5.25
N TRP A 61 -13.33 -8.92 -5.94
CA TRP A 61 -14.37 -9.80 -5.42
C TRP A 61 -14.37 -11.14 -6.14
N MET A 62 -15.00 -12.16 -5.56
CA MET A 62 -15.23 -13.44 -6.22
C MET A 62 -16.74 -13.64 -6.49
N THR A 63 -17.10 -14.01 -7.71
CA THR A 63 -18.46 -14.38 -8.09
C THR A 63 -18.82 -15.78 -7.57
N PRO A 64 -20.12 -16.19 -7.54
CA PRO A 64 -20.53 -17.52 -7.05
C PRO A 64 -19.94 -18.68 -7.85
N ASP A 65 -19.62 -18.47 -9.12
CA ASP A 65 -18.97 -19.44 -10.02
C ASP A 65 -17.44 -19.34 -9.98
N GLY A 66 -16.89 -18.58 -9.01
CA GLY A 66 -15.48 -18.58 -8.64
C GLY A 66 -14.56 -17.76 -9.54
N VAL A 67 -15.08 -16.82 -10.32
CA VAL A 67 -14.29 -15.86 -11.09
C VAL A 67 -13.96 -14.66 -10.23
N LEU A 68 -12.69 -14.23 -10.22
CA LEU A 68 -12.24 -13.02 -9.53
C LEU A 68 -12.44 -11.81 -10.44
N VAL A 69 -13.16 -10.79 -9.95
CA VAL A 69 -13.58 -9.59 -10.67
C VAL A 69 -13.00 -8.36 -9.99
N VAL A 70 -12.42 -7.43 -10.75
CA VAL A 70 -11.80 -6.23 -10.21
C VAL A 70 -12.85 -5.12 -10.11
N ASN A 71 -13.24 -4.77 -8.88
CA ASN A 71 -14.19 -3.71 -8.55
C ASN A 71 -14.09 -3.37 -7.06
N HIS A 72 -14.31 -2.11 -6.68
CA HIS A 72 -14.28 -1.70 -5.28
C HIS A 72 -15.54 -2.10 -4.52
N ASP A 73 -16.72 -1.75 -5.05
CA ASP A 73 -17.99 -1.98 -4.36
C ASP A 73 -18.47 -3.43 -4.55
N ALA A 74 -19.26 -3.92 -3.60
CA ALA A 74 -19.88 -5.24 -3.71
C ALA A 74 -20.89 -5.34 -4.87
N THR A 75 -21.27 -4.20 -5.44
CA THR A 75 -22.19 -4.08 -6.58
C THR A 75 -21.54 -3.26 -7.69
N ILE A 76 -21.95 -3.54 -8.93
CA ILE A 76 -21.67 -2.71 -10.07
C ILE A 76 -22.95 -2.48 -10.88
N ASN A 77 -23.34 -1.21 -11.09
CA ASN A 77 -24.61 -0.83 -11.75
C ASN A 77 -25.85 -1.53 -11.18
N GLY A 78 -25.84 -1.81 -9.85
CA GLY A 78 -26.92 -2.53 -9.16
C GLY A 78 -26.83 -4.06 -9.21
N VAL A 79 -25.81 -4.63 -9.89
CA VAL A 79 -25.56 -6.08 -9.94
C VAL A 79 -24.64 -6.48 -8.79
N GLU A 80 -25.11 -7.35 -7.88
CA GLU A 80 -24.35 -7.89 -6.75
C GLU A 80 -23.32 -8.93 -7.20
N ILE A 81 -22.03 -8.64 -7.05
CA ILE A 81 -20.95 -9.48 -7.57
C ILE A 81 -20.96 -10.87 -6.94
N GLN A 82 -21.06 -10.98 -5.62
CA GLN A 82 -21.01 -12.27 -4.92
C GLN A 82 -22.27 -13.14 -5.10
N ARG A 83 -23.32 -12.62 -5.77
CA ARG A 83 -24.60 -13.32 -5.96
C ARG A 83 -24.95 -13.54 -7.43
N THR A 84 -24.12 -13.03 -8.33
CA THR A 84 -24.41 -13.06 -9.77
C THR A 84 -23.29 -13.79 -10.51
N PRO A 85 -23.61 -14.75 -11.40
CA PRO A 85 -22.60 -15.42 -12.23
C PRO A 85 -21.75 -14.45 -13.03
N ALA A 86 -20.45 -14.75 -13.19
CA ALA A 86 -19.48 -13.91 -13.86
C ALA A 86 -19.92 -13.45 -15.25
N ILE A 87 -20.57 -14.33 -16.01
CA ILE A 87 -21.05 -14.01 -17.39
C ILE A 87 -22.02 -12.81 -17.40
N THR A 88 -22.70 -12.53 -16.30
CA THR A 88 -23.57 -11.35 -16.16
C THR A 88 -22.78 -10.15 -15.66
N VAL A 89 -22.00 -10.31 -14.59
CA VAL A 89 -21.17 -9.23 -14.01
C VAL A 89 -20.23 -8.63 -15.05
N LEU A 90 -19.59 -9.46 -15.88
CA LEU A 90 -18.62 -9.03 -16.89
C LEU A 90 -19.24 -8.35 -18.13
N LYS A 91 -20.58 -8.23 -18.21
CA LYS A 91 -21.25 -7.39 -19.21
C LYS A 91 -21.38 -5.94 -18.77
N GLU A 92 -21.25 -5.70 -17.48
CA GLU A 92 -21.36 -4.36 -16.92
C GLU A 92 -20.25 -3.45 -17.44
N LYS A 93 -20.58 -2.16 -17.54
CA LYS A 93 -19.65 -1.13 -18.01
C LYS A 93 -19.21 -0.23 -16.89
N LEU A 94 -17.92 0.04 -16.87
CA LEU A 94 -17.33 1.10 -16.06
C LEU A 94 -17.67 2.48 -16.65
N SER A 95 -17.49 3.54 -15.89
CA SER A 95 -17.83 4.90 -16.31
C SER A 95 -17.08 5.38 -17.57
N ASN A 96 -15.91 4.81 -17.86
CA ASN A 96 -15.13 5.09 -19.08
C ASN A 96 -15.52 4.22 -20.29
N GLY A 97 -16.54 3.35 -20.15
CA GLY A 97 -17.02 2.45 -21.20
C GLY A 97 -16.32 1.10 -21.33
N GLU A 98 -15.23 0.87 -20.59
CA GLU A 98 -14.64 -0.47 -20.48
C GLU A 98 -15.62 -1.45 -19.83
N THR A 99 -15.46 -2.73 -20.10
CA THR A 99 -16.11 -3.79 -19.32
C THR A 99 -15.35 -3.97 -18.00
N VAL A 100 -16.06 -4.41 -16.95
CA VAL A 100 -15.42 -4.81 -15.69
C VAL A 100 -14.36 -5.88 -15.97
N PRO A 101 -13.09 -5.66 -15.59
CA PRO A 101 -12.06 -6.65 -15.84
C PRO A 101 -12.12 -7.80 -14.84
N THR A 102 -11.75 -8.99 -15.27
CA THR A 102 -11.37 -10.07 -14.34
C THR A 102 -10.00 -9.77 -13.75
N LEU A 103 -9.71 -10.37 -12.58
CA LEU A 103 -8.35 -10.30 -12.01
C LEU A 103 -7.31 -10.91 -12.96
N ASP A 104 -7.66 -11.95 -13.70
CA ASP A 104 -6.79 -12.55 -14.72
C ASP A 104 -6.39 -11.53 -15.80
N GLN A 105 -7.36 -10.79 -16.34
CA GLN A 105 -7.10 -9.73 -17.33
C GLN A 105 -6.28 -8.58 -16.76
N TYR A 106 -6.57 -8.17 -15.51
CA TYR A 106 -5.87 -7.08 -14.84
C TYR A 106 -4.40 -7.42 -14.60
N LEU A 107 -4.12 -8.62 -14.09
CA LEU A 107 -2.76 -9.09 -13.85
C LEU A 107 -2.00 -9.33 -15.17
N GLN A 108 -2.68 -9.83 -16.20
CA GLN A 108 -2.08 -9.95 -17.53
C GLN A 108 -1.65 -8.58 -18.08
N GLU A 109 -2.50 -7.57 -17.96
CA GLU A 109 -2.14 -6.20 -18.37
C GLU A 109 -0.95 -5.68 -17.56
N ALA A 110 -0.95 -5.92 -16.23
CA ALA A 110 0.12 -5.48 -15.33
C ALA A 110 1.51 -6.04 -15.68
N THR A 111 1.60 -7.19 -16.40
CA THR A 111 2.89 -7.73 -16.84
C THR A 111 3.65 -6.79 -17.77
N LYS A 112 2.96 -5.88 -18.45
CA LYS A 112 3.57 -4.91 -19.37
C LYS A 112 4.32 -3.77 -18.67
N TYR A 113 4.14 -3.62 -17.35
CA TYR A 113 4.68 -2.53 -16.54
C TYR A 113 5.56 -3.08 -15.41
N PRO A 114 6.74 -3.65 -15.71
CA PRO A 114 7.54 -4.43 -14.76
C PRO A 114 8.09 -3.62 -13.59
N GLU A 115 8.26 -2.30 -13.76
CA GLU A 115 8.80 -1.41 -12.73
C GLU A 115 7.74 -1.01 -11.68
N MET A 116 6.46 -1.10 -12.02
CA MET A 116 5.37 -0.72 -11.12
C MET A 116 4.94 -1.91 -10.26
N ARG A 117 4.85 -1.71 -8.95
CA ARG A 117 4.30 -2.70 -8.02
C ARG A 117 2.78 -2.73 -8.06
N LEU A 118 2.21 -3.76 -7.49
CA LEU A 118 0.77 -3.97 -7.34
C LEU A 118 0.42 -4.02 -5.86
N VAL A 119 -0.70 -3.39 -5.49
CA VAL A 119 -1.31 -3.51 -4.17
C VAL A 119 -2.72 -4.07 -4.36
N CYS A 120 -2.92 -5.32 -3.98
CA CYS A 120 -4.14 -6.07 -4.25
C CYS A 120 -5.02 -6.14 -2.99
N GLU A 121 -6.19 -5.48 -3.01
CA GLU A 121 -7.14 -5.56 -1.91
C GLU A 121 -8.08 -6.76 -2.04
N LEU A 122 -8.00 -7.66 -1.05
CA LEU A 122 -9.04 -8.65 -0.82
C LEU A 122 -10.23 -7.99 -0.12
N LYS A 123 -11.36 -7.87 -0.81
CA LYS A 123 -12.61 -7.41 -0.18
C LYS A 123 -13.17 -8.48 0.75
N THR A 124 -13.87 -8.06 1.80
CA THR A 124 -14.46 -8.99 2.77
C THR A 124 -15.63 -9.75 2.16
N HIS A 125 -15.52 -11.06 2.04
CA HIS A 125 -16.54 -11.93 1.47
C HIS A 125 -17.56 -12.39 2.52
N ASP A 126 -18.70 -12.92 2.07
CA ASP A 126 -19.82 -13.36 2.91
C ASP A 126 -19.44 -14.47 3.90
N SER A 127 -18.37 -15.21 3.67
CA SER A 127 -17.89 -16.26 4.57
C SER A 127 -16.38 -16.47 4.50
N ARG A 128 -15.80 -17.00 5.59
CA ARG A 128 -14.38 -17.40 5.63
C ARG A 128 -14.02 -18.46 4.59
N ALA A 129 -14.97 -19.32 4.20
CA ALA A 129 -14.73 -20.32 3.17
C ALA A 129 -14.53 -19.67 1.81
N LEU A 130 -15.37 -18.69 1.46
CA LEU A 130 -15.24 -17.90 0.24
C LEU A 130 -13.97 -17.05 0.24
N GLU A 131 -13.61 -16.42 1.35
CA GLU A 131 -12.35 -15.68 1.46
C GLU A 131 -11.14 -16.58 1.19
N ARG A 132 -11.09 -17.80 1.77
CA ARG A 132 -9.99 -18.74 1.54
C ARG A 132 -9.90 -19.17 0.09
N GLU A 133 -11.04 -19.43 -0.56
CA GLU A 133 -11.07 -19.78 -1.97
C GLU A 133 -10.60 -18.60 -2.84
N ALA A 134 -11.10 -17.40 -2.58
CA ALA A 134 -10.70 -16.18 -3.27
C ALA A 134 -9.18 -15.92 -3.13
N ILE A 135 -8.63 -16.06 -1.92
CA ILE A 135 -7.19 -15.93 -1.66
C ILE A 135 -6.39 -16.96 -2.46
N LYS A 136 -6.80 -18.23 -2.42
CA LYS A 136 -6.12 -19.29 -3.18
C LYS A 136 -6.05 -18.97 -4.66
N LYS A 137 -7.18 -18.62 -5.27
CA LYS A 137 -7.28 -18.28 -6.69
C LYS A 137 -6.46 -17.02 -7.03
N MET A 138 -6.50 -16.00 -6.19
CA MET A 138 -5.70 -14.79 -6.33
C MET A 138 -4.20 -15.12 -6.37
N LEU A 139 -3.70 -15.90 -5.40
CA LEU A 139 -2.29 -16.30 -5.33
C LEU A 139 -1.88 -17.16 -6.54
N GLU A 140 -2.77 -18.06 -7.01
CA GLU A 140 -2.55 -18.85 -8.22
C GLU A 140 -2.42 -17.96 -9.47
N LEU A 141 -3.26 -16.91 -9.61
CA LEU A 141 -3.18 -15.97 -10.72
C LEU A 141 -1.93 -15.09 -10.66
N VAL A 142 -1.57 -14.57 -9.48
CA VAL A 142 -0.34 -13.79 -9.28
C VAL A 142 0.88 -14.62 -9.66
N LYS A 143 0.92 -15.90 -9.24
CA LYS A 143 1.98 -16.85 -9.62
C LYS A 143 1.98 -17.17 -11.13
N LYS A 144 0.80 -17.35 -11.73
CA LYS A 144 0.66 -17.61 -13.19
C LYS A 144 1.38 -16.57 -14.03
N TYR A 145 1.37 -15.31 -13.56
CA TYR A 145 1.98 -14.18 -14.27
C TYR A 145 3.37 -13.81 -13.76
N GLY A 146 3.92 -14.52 -12.77
CA GLY A 146 5.25 -14.23 -12.19
C GLY A 146 5.32 -12.89 -11.46
N LEU A 147 4.25 -12.51 -10.75
CA LEU A 147 4.09 -11.20 -10.13
C LEU A 147 4.29 -11.22 -8.60
N GLU A 148 4.69 -12.37 -8.02
CA GLU A 148 4.75 -12.57 -6.56
C GLU A 148 5.65 -11.58 -5.86
N GLU A 149 6.82 -11.26 -6.42
CA GLU A 149 7.80 -10.37 -5.78
C GLU A 149 7.42 -8.89 -5.81
N ARG A 150 6.46 -8.51 -6.66
CA ARG A 150 6.00 -7.13 -6.82
C ARG A 150 4.52 -6.91 -6.50
N THR A 151 3.86 -7.91 -5.87
CA THR A 151 2.47 -7.77 -5.39
C THR A 151 2.44 -7.78 -3.88
N ASP A 152 1.92 -6.71 -3.30
CA ASP A 152 1.59 -6.58 -1.89
C ASP A 152 0.08 -6.78 -1.71
N TYR A 153 -0.35 -7.24 -0.53
CA TYR A 153 -1.75 -7.52 -0.27
C TYR A 153 -2.27 -6.70 0.89
N ILE A 154 -3.52 -6.22 0.75
CA ILE A 154 -4.21 -5.45 1.78
C ILE A 154 -5.62 -6.01 2.00
N THR A 155 -6.18 -5.86 3.21
CA THR A 155 -7.54 -6.28 3.50
C THR A 155 -8.07 -5.71 4.81
N PHE A 156 -9.39 -5.47 4.90
CA PHE A 156 -10.11 -5.18 6.13
C PHE A 156 -10.45 -6.44 6.93
N SER A 157 -10.46 -7.61 6.29
CA SER A 157 -10.79 -8.88 6.96
C SER A 157 -9.65 -9.35 7.86
N ARG A 158 -9.90 -9.52 9.16
CA ARG A 158 -8.93 -10.11 10.10
C ARG A 158 -8.58 -11.55 9.76
N ASP A 159 -9.55 -12.31 9.29
CA ASP A 159 -9.34 -13.69 8.88
C ASP A 159 -8.61 -13.75 7.53
N GLY A 160 -9.00 -12.90 6.57
CA GLY A 160 -8.31 -12.72 5.30
C GLY A 160 -6.84 -12.35 5.47
N PHE A 161 -6.54 -11.38 6.35
CA PHE A 161 -5.17 -10.97 6.67
C PHE A 161 -4.29 -12.15 7.14
N ARG A 162 -4.80 -12.95 8.10
CA ARG A 162 -4.10 -14.12 8.61
C ARG A 162 -3.96 -15.22 7.56
N GLU A 163 -5.01 -15.42 6.77
CA GLU A 163 -5.04 -16.46 5.75
C GLU A 163 -4.10 -16.15 4.58
N ILE A 164 -4.00 -14.86 4.14
CA ILE A 164 -3.01 -14.45 3.13
C ILE A 164 -1.59 -14.69 3.65
N ILE A 165 -1.27 -14.26 4.88
CA ILE A 165 0.06 -14.47 5.49
C ILE A 165 0.41 -15.97 5.55
N LYS A 166 -0.58 -16.84 5.76
CA LYS A 166 -0.39 -18.29 5.85
C LYS A 166 -0.18 -18.94 4.48
N GLN A 167 -0.89 -18.49 3.44
CA GLN A 167 -0.88 -19.12 2.12
C GLN A 167 0.14 -18.53 1.16
N ALA A 168 0.44 -17.22 1.28
CA ALA A 168 1.38 -16.54 0.41
C ALA A 168 2.83 -17.03 0.63
N PRO A 169 3.72 -16.87 -0.36
CA PRO A 169 5.14 -17.13 -0.19
C PRO A 169 5.74 -16.39 1.00
N LYS A 170 6.73 -17.00 1.67
CA LYS A 170 7.38 -16.35 2.81
C LYS A 170 8.05 -15.05 2.39
N GLY A 171 7.77 -13.98 3.13
CA GLY A 171 8.30 -12.64 2.83
C GLY A 171 7.35 -11.75 2.02
N THR A 172 6.20 -12.29 1.59
CA THR A 172 5.15 -11.49 0.95
C THR A 172 4.66 -10.40 1.91
N ALA A 173 4.55 -9.18 1.42
CA ALA A 173 4.06 -8.06 2.20
C ALA A 173 2.51 -8.08 2.29
N VAL A 174 2.00 -8.11 3.52
CA VAL A 174 0.56 -8.08 3.80
C VAL A 174 0.30 -7.00 4.84
N TYR A 175 -0.64 -6.09 4.55
CA TYR A 175 -0.99 -4.98 5.42
C TYR A 175 -2.47 -5.07 5.83
N TYR A 176 -2.75 -4.57 7.02
CA TYR A 176 -4.10 -4.55 7.59
C TYR A 176 -4.70 -3.15 7.51
N LEU A 177 -6.00 -3.04 7.15
CA LEU A 177 -6.64 -1.78 6.80
C LEU A 177 -7.52 -1.15 7.90
N SER A 178 -8.08 -1.95 8.83
CA SER A 178 -9.19 -1.50 9.70
C SER A 178 -8.80 -0.47 10.79
N GLY A 179 -7.52 -0.27 11.08
CA GLY A 179 -7.07 0.74 12.04
C GLY A 179 -7.32 0.43 13.51
N ASP A 180 -7.68 -0.81 13.85
CA ASP A 180 -8.04 -1.26 15.20
C ASP A 180 -6.99 -2.18 15.84
N TYR A 181 -5.86 -2.43 15.18
CA TYR A 181 -4.69 -3.08 15.74
C TYR A 181 -3.54 -2.09 15.91
N VAL A 182 -2.92 -2.10 17.10
CA VAL A 182 -1.68 -1.34 17.35
C VAL A 182 -0.49 -2.00 16.64
N PRO A 183 0.62 -1.26 16.35
CA PRO A 183 1.78 -1.79 15.64
C PRO A 183 2.34 -3.11 16.20
N ALA A 184 2.39 -3.27 17.53
CA ALA A 184 2.87 -4.49 18.16
C ALA A 184 2.01 -5.73 17.83
N GLN A 185 0.69 -5.56 17.67
CA GLN A 185 -0.20 -6.65 17.27
C GLN A 185 0.03 -7.05 15.81
N ILE A 186 0.22 -6.08 14.90
CA ILE A 186 0.57 -6.35 13.50
C ILE A 186 1.89 -7.11 13.40
N LYS A 187 2.92 -6.69 14.17
CA LYS A 187 4.20 -7.40 14.24
C LYS A 187 4.04 -8.85 14.73
N HIS A 188 3.26 -9.04 15.78
CA HIS A 188 2.96 -10.39 16.33
C HIS A 188 2.29 -11.30 15.29
N MET A 189 1.37 -10.74 14.50
CA MET A 189 0.68 -11.44 13.43
C MET A 189 1.52 -11.63 12.16
N LYS A 190 2.76 -11.14 12.13
CA LYS A 190 3.69 -11.21 10.98
C LYS A 190 3.25 -10.38 9.77
N GLY A 191 2.46 -9.34 9.96
CA GLY A 191 2.18 -8.34 8.95
C GLY A 191 3.44 -7.55 8.57
N ALA A 192 3.46 -7.02 7.35
CA ALA A 192 4.54 -6.16 6.85
C ALA A 192 4.44 -4.74 7.41
N GLY A 193 3.25 -4.30 7.79
CA GLY A 193 2.99 -2.98 8.33
C GLY A 193 1.51 -2.68 8.50
N ILE A 194 1.21 -1.43 8.73
CA ILE A 194 -0.14 -0.88 8.77
C ILE A 194 -0.44 -0.13 7.48
N ASP A 195 -1.70 -0.21 7.04
CA ASP A 195 -2.24 0.54 5.92
C ASP A 195 -3.55 1.18 6.38
N TYR A 196 -3.44 2.33 7.06
CA TYR A 196 -4.56 2.90 7.81
C TYR A 196 -5.04 4.22 7.23
N SER A 197 -6.34 4.50 7.46
CA SER A 197 -6.92 5.74 7.00
C SER A 197 -6.21 6.96 7.63
N LEU A 198 -6.12 8.05 6.88
CA LEU A 198 -5.56 9.33 7.34
C LEU A 198 -6.16 9.77 8.68
N LYS A 199 -7.49 9.54 8.87
CA LYS A 199 -8.18 9.87 10.13
C LYS A 199 -7.59 9.10 11.32
N VAL A 200 -7.30 7.82 11.15
CA VAL A 200 -6.67 6.97 12.19
C VAL A 200 -5.25 7.45 12.44
N MET A 201 -4.48 7.69 11.38
CA MET A 201 -3.08 8.09 11.51
C MET A 201 -2.92 9.49 12.12
N LYS A 202 -3.80 10.44 11.83
CA LYS A 202 -3.83 11.75 12.51
C LYS A 202 -4.21 11.65 13.98
N LYS A 203 -5.01 10.65 14.37
CA LYS A 203 -5.35 10.37 15.77
C LYS A 203 -4.20 9.68 16.52
N HIS A 204 -3.40 8.89 15.83
CA HIS A 204 -2.31 8.08 16.37
C HIS A 204 -1.00 8.30 15.60
N PRO A 205 -0.48 9.55 15.53
CA PRO A 205 0.76 9.84 14.79
C PRO A 205 1.99 9.13 15.37
N GLU A 206 1.94 8.76 16.65
CA GLU A 206 2.98 7.97 17.33
C GLU A 206 3.18 6.59 16.70
N TRP A 207 2.15 6.01 16.09
CA TRP A 207 2.23 4.68 15.47
C TRP A 207 3.19 4.63 14.28
N ILE A 208 3.46 5.76 13.61
CA ILE A 208 4.47 5.82 12.54
C ILE A 208 5.84 5.43 13.11
N LYS A 209 6.24 6.09 14.20
CA LYS A 209 7.51 5.77 14.85
C LYS A 209 7.52 4.36 15.45
N GLU A 210 6.43 3.94 16.08
CA GLU A 210 6.32 2.59 16.66
C GLU A 210 6.45 1.51 15.59
N CYS A 211 5.84 1.70 14.42
CA CYS A 211 6.01 0.80 13.27
C CYS A 211 7.48 0.71 12.86
N HIS A 212 8.14 1.84 12.65
CA HIS A 212 9.55 1.87 12.25
C HIS A 212 10.47 1.23 13.28
N ASP A 213 10.24 1.47 14.59
CA ASP A 213 11.00 0.82 15.66
C ASP A 213 10.83 -0.71 15.66
N LEU A 214 9.70 -1.21 15.18
CA LEU A 214 9.40 -2.64 15.02
C LEU A 214 9.82 -3.20 13.64
N GLY A 215 10.35 -2.37 12.75
CA GLY A 215 10.66 -2.76 11.36
C GLY A 215 9.40 -3.05 10.54
N LEU A 216 8.32 -2.31 10.78
CA LEU A 216 7.08 -2.31 10.03
C LEU A 216 7.01 -1.07 9.16
N LEU A 217 6.31 -1.17 8.02
CA LEU A 217 6.05 -0.05 7.12
C LEU A 217 4.67 0.58 7.39
N VAL A 218 4.51 1.83 6.97
CA VAL A 218 3.29 2.62 7.16
C VAL A 218 2.80 3.14 5.83
N ASN A 219 1.60 2.73 5.41
CA ASN A 219 0.83 3.34 4.34
C ASN A 219 -0.34 4.14 4.90
N VAL A 220 -0.70 5.23 4.24
CA VAL A 220 -1.84 6.08 4.63
C VAL A 220 -2.76 6.32 3.44
N TRP A 221 -4.06 6.06 3.61
CA TRP A 221 -5.11 6.22 2.61
C TRP A 221 -6.35 6.95 3.15
N THR A 222 -7.23 7.53 2.35
CA THR A 222 -6.96 8.04 1.02
C THR A 222 -6.56 9.51 1.18
N VAL A 223 -5.38 9.89 0.71
CA VAL A 223 -4.79 11.22 0.96
C VAL A 223 -4.84 12.01 -0.34
N ASN A 224 -5.79 12.94 -0.46
CA ASN A 224 -6.03 13.65 -1.71
C ASN A 224 -5.65 15.14 -1.65
N GLU A 225 -5.68 15.75 -0.46
CA GLU A 225 -5.40 17.17 -0.28
C GLU A 225 -3.89 17.40 -0.08
N ILE A 226 -3.38 18.52 -0.60
CA ILE A 226 -1.93 18.85 -0.53
C ILE A 226 -1.46 18.95 0.92
N GLU A 227 -2.24 19.55 1.81
CA GLU A 227 -1.92 19.69 3.22
C GLU A 227 -1.80 18.34 3.92
N ASP A 228 -2.62 17.38 3.52
CA ASP A 228 -2.61 16.01 4.04
C ASP A 228 -1.45 15.20 3.48
N MET A 229 -1.11 15.38 2.21
CA MET A 229 0.11 14.83 1.60
C MET A 229 1.35 15.35 2.31
N GLN A 230 1.41 16.68 2.57
CA GLN A 230 2.51 17.29 3.29
C GLN A 230 2.61 16.76 4.72
N TRP A 231 1.47 16.59 5.42
CA TRP A 231 1.44 15.98 6.74
C TRP A 231 2.07 14.56 6.71
N CYS A 232 1.73 13.74 5.74
CA CYS A 232 2.32 12.41 5.57
C CYS A 232 3.85 12.47 5.36
N ILE A 233 4.31 13.39 4.49
CA ILE A 233 5.74 13.61 4.22
C ILE A 233 6.49 14.03 5.48
N ASP A 234 5.92 14.98 6.25
CA ASP A 234 6.54 15.53 7.46
C ASP A 234 6.62 14.52 8.60
N ASN A 235 5.64 13.62 8.67
CA ASN A 235 5.61 12.55 9.68
C ASN A 235 6.39 11.30 9.25
N GLY A 236 6.86 11.22 8.00
CA GLY A 236 7.75 10.18 7.52
C GLY A 236 7.05 8.84 7.30
N VAL A 237 5.82 8.84 6.76
CA VAL A 237 5.17 7.60 6.30
C VAL A 237 5.95 7.01 5.13
N ASP A 238 5.83 5.70 4.90
CA ASP A 238 6.56 5.02 3.82
C ASP A 238 5.82 5.10 2.50
N PHE A 239 4.49 5.10 2.53
CA PHE A 239 3.63 5.16 1.35
C PHE A 239 2.46 6.12 1.54
N ILE A 240 2.05 6.74 0.44
CA ILE A 240 0.84 7.57 0.35
C ILE A 240 -0.04 6.99 -0.76
N THR A 241 -1.23 6.51 -0.38
CA THR A 241 -2.25 6.05 -1.32
C THR A 241 -3.23 7.20 -1.60
N THR A 242 -3.34 7.59 -2.88
CA THR A 242 -4.07 8.80 -3.30
C THR A 242 -4.80 8.64 -4.64
N ASN A 243 -5.89 9.41 -4.84
CA ASN A 243 -6.54 9.58 -6.14
C ASN A 243 -5.83 10.60 -7.06
N ALA A 244 -4.91 11.41 -6.48
CA ALA A 244 -4.16 12.44 -7.21
C ALA A 244 -2.65 12.12 -7.24
N PRO A 245 -2.24 10.97 -7.83
CA PRO A 245 -0.86 10.49 -7.73
C PRO A 245 0.15 11.43 -8.40
N GLU A 246 -0.19 12.04 -9.53
CA GLU A 246 0.69 12.97 -10.22
C GLU A 246 1.01 14.20 -9.35
N GLN A 247 -0.01 14.77 -8.69
CA GLN A 247 0.16 15.89 -7.78
C GLN A 247 1.03 15.51 -6.56
N CYS A 248 0.81 14.31 -6.00
CA CYS A 248 1.59 13.81 -4.88
C CYS A 248 3.06 13.59 -5.26
N ILE A 249 3.33 13.01 -6.44
CA ILE A 249 4.68 12.82 -6.98
C ILE A 249 5.39 14.17 -7.15
N GLN A 250 4.71 15.17 -7.73
CA GLN A 250 5.25 16.52 -7.91
C GLN A 250 5.54 17.19 -6.56
N LEU A 251 4.62 17.06 -5.58
CA LEU A 251 4.84 17.60 -4.24
C LEU A 251 6.08 17.01 -3.58
N ILE A 252 6.25 15.68 -3.66
CA ILE A 252 7.41 14.96 -3.10
C ILE A 252 8.71 15.41 -3.80
N ALA A 253 8.71 15.50 -5.12
CA ALA A 253 9.89 15.91 -5.90
C ALA A 253 10.35 17.34 -5.57
N ASN A 254 9.43 18.21 -5.18
CA ASN A 254 9.70 19.60 -4.82
C ASN A 254 10.10 19.80 -3.35
N GLN A 255 10.13 18.71 -2.53
CA GLN A 255 10.60 18.85 -1.15
C GLN A 255 12.09 19.25 -1.11
N PRO A 256 12.46 20.22 -0.27
CA PRO A 256 13.88 20.55 -0.10
C PRO A 256 14.64 19.32 0.42
N ALA A 257 15.84 19.11 -0.10
CA ALA A 257 16.71 18.07 0.42
C ALA A 257 16.89 18.31 1.93
N LYS A 258 16.44 17.34 2.77
CA LYS A 258 16.57 17.46 4.25
C LYS A 258 18.04 17.58 4.59
N THR A 259 18.52 18.78 4.94
CA THR A 259 19.88 19.01 5.39
C THR A 259 20.03 18.59 6.85
N ASP A 260 21.23 18.06 7.23
CA ASP A 260 21.55 17.60 8.61
C ASP A 260 21.32 18.64 9.73
N LYS A 261 21.09 19.90 9.36
CA LYS A 261 20.84 20.99 10.31
C LYS A 261 19.40 21.04 10.83
N GLU A 262 18.43 20.59 10.06
CA GLU A 262 17.00 20.68 10.42
C GLU A 262 16.57 19.51 11.34
N SER A 263 17.16 18.34 11.15
CA SER A 263 16.96 17.18 12.04
C SER A 263 17.43 17.48 13.48
N LYS A 264 18.56 18.20 13.64
CA LYS A 264 19.06 18.61 14.96
C LYS A 264 18.21 19.70 15.64
N LYS A 265 17.48 20.50 14.88
CA LYS A 265 16.59 21.55 15.40
C LYS A 265 15.26 20.98 15.89
N ALA A 266 14.74 19.96 15.22
CA ALA A 266 13.53 19.23 15.63
C ALA A 266 13.75 18.44 16.94
N ASP A 267 14.89 17.78 17.09
CA ASP A 267 15.25 17.04 18.30
C ASP A 267 15.50 17.96 19.52
N LYS A 268 16.10 19.14 19.30
CA LYS A 268 16.26 20.13 20.38
C LYS A 268 14.92 20.69 20.86
N LYS A 269 13.95 20.90 19.96
CA LYS A 269 12.60 21.39 20.30
C LYS A 269 11.77 20.35 21.05
N LYS A 270 12.01 19.06 20.82
CA LYS A 270 11.37 17.94 21.57
C LYS A 270 11.97 17.76 22.97
N LYS A 271 13.29 18.02 23.16
CA LYS A 271 13.96 17.92 24.47
C LYS A 271 13.70 19.12 25.39
N SER A 272 13.30 20.26 24.85
CA SER A 272 12.98 21.45 25.67
C SER A 272 11.53 21.53 26.15
N LYS A 273 10.68 20.54 25.77
CA LYS A 273 9.27 20.43 26.17
C LYS A 273 8.99 19.22 27.09
N LYS A 274 10.02 18.55 27.55
CA LYS A 274 10.00 17.61 28.67
C LYS A 274 10.68 18.26 29.88
#